data_fc39b76ed95c84260238ca16104238d5
#
_entry.id   fc39b76ed95c84260238ca16104238d5
#
_cell.length_a   1.000
_cell.length_b   1.000
_cell.length_c   1.000
_cell.angle_alpha   90.00
_cell.angle_beta   90.00
_cell.angle_gamma   90.00
#
_symmetry.space_group_name_H-M   'P 1'
#
loop_
_entity.id
_entity.type
_entity.pdbx_description
1 polymer ?
#
loop_
_entity_poly.entity_id
_entity_poly.type
_entity_poly.pdbx_seq_one_letter_code
_entity_poly.pdbx_strand_id
1 'polypeptide(L)'
;MSDDTTHHPRPGFGYVRTLSQQEELPLLREHLLRLDGESRRDRFHGFMDDEFIERYAAKCADDGTIIIAYMENGVVRGAAELHPPTQSDDGVPEIAFSVEACVRRQGVGSVLFKRLLSEARWKGYRRLRVTTDARNEAMRALAAKFGAHLVFRHGESTGTIEVGQAPQAELAKLAIDTPLSAARAVMNVNRAWWKLFAKMYGGGRAA
;
A
#
# COMPACT_ATOMS: atom_id res chain seq x y z
N MET A 1 -27.16 -17.09 32.25
CA MET A 1 -26.33 -17.81 31.26
C MET A 1 -26.41 -16.99 29.99
N SER A 2 -25.45 -16.10 29.83
CA SER A 2 -25.37 -15.19 28.68
C SER A 2 -24.34 -15.78 27.74
N ASP A 3 -24.82 -16.18 26.56
CA ASP A 3 -24.03 -16.78 25.49
C ASP A 3 -23.29 -15.64 24.75
N ASP A 4 -22.05 -15.40 25.13
CA ASP A 4 -21.16 -14.45 24.48
C ASP A 4 -20.50 -15.15 23.27
N THR A 5 -21.27 -15.23 22.19
CA THR A 5 -20.76 -15.75 20.92
C THR A 5 -19.90 -14.67 20.28
N THR A 6 -18.64 -14.61 20.66
CA THR A 6 -17.60 -13.82 19.97
C THR A 6 -17.52 -14.27 18.52
N HIS A 7 -18.22 -13.56 17.67
CA HIS A 7 -18.20 -13.75 16.23
C HIS A 7 -16.83 -13.30 15.70
N HIS A 8 -15.86 -14.22 15.64
CA HIS A 8 -14.62 -13.98 14.89
C HIS A 8 -14.98 -13.94 13.40
N PRO A 9 -14.84 -12.79 12.73
CA PRO A 9 -15.06 -12.75 11.29
C PRO A 9 -14.06 -13.70 10.62
N ARG A 10 -14.57 -14.55 9.72
CA ARG A 10 -13.71 -15.41 8.88
C ARG A 10 -12.73 -14.50 8.14
N PRO A 11 -11.44 -14.88 8.00
CA PRO A 11 -10.48 -14.08 7.25
C PRO A 11 -11.03 -13.85 5.84
N GLY A 12 -11.34 -12.60 5.54
CA GLY A 12 -11.77 -12.19 4.20
C GLY A 12 -10.59 -12.39 3.24
N PHE A 13 -10.88 -12.76 1.99
CA PHE A 13 -9.84 -12.79 0.96
C PHE A 13 -9.36 -11.35 0.70
N GLY A 14 -8.21 -11.00 1.25
CA GLY A 14 -7.57 -9.72 0.98
C GLY A 14 -6.92 -9.71 -0.41
N TYR A 15 -6.84 -8.53 -1.02
CA TYR A 15 -6.18 -8.32 -2.30
C TYR A 15 -5.38 -7.03 -2.28
N VAL A 16 -4.37 -6.94 -3.15
CA VAL A 16 -3.51 -5.76 -3.27
C VAL A 16 -3.82 -5.00 -4.55
N ARG A 17 -3.93 -3.67 -4.44
CA ARG A 17 -4.07 -2.77 -5.57
C ARG A 17 -3.42 -1.41 -5.31
N THR A 18 -3.17 -0.67 -6.37
CA THR A 18 -2.77 0.74 -6.28
C THR A 18 -4.01 1.60 -6.06
N LEU A 19 -3.93 2.58 -5.16
CA LEU A 19 -5.01 3.57 -4.95
C LEU A 19 -4.93 4.68 -5.98
N SER A 20 -6.09 5.19 -6.39
CA SER A 20 -6.19 6.43 -7.15
C SER A 20 -5.87 7.62 -6.25
N GLN A 21 -4.92 8.45 -6.68
CA GLN A 21 -4.43 9.57 -5.88
C GLN A 21 -5.49 10.66 -5.61
N GLN A 22 -6.48 10.82 -6.47
CA GLN A 22 -7.46 11.89 -6.33
C GLN A 22 -8.71 11.50 -5.55
N GLU A 23 -9.16 10.24 -5.69
CA GLU A 23 -10.46 9.83 -5.17
C GLU A 23 -10.34 8.94 -3.92
N GLU A 24 -9.21 8.27 -3.72
CA GLU A 24 -9.06 7.20 -2.74
C GLU A 24 -8.06 7.50 -1.61
N LEU A 25 -7.51 8.71 -1.55
CA LEU A 25 -6.69 9.16 -0.43
C LEU A 25 -7.37 9.09 0.94
N PRO A 26 -8.68 9.33 1.06
CA PRO A 26 -9.38 9.11 2.32
C PRO A 26 -9.19 7.70 2.87
N LEU A 27 -9.03 6.68 2.02
CA LEU A 27 -8.79 5.30 2.43
C LEU A 27 -7.42 5.13 3.10
N LEU A 28 -6.36 5.80 2.57
CA LEU A 28 -5.05 5.81 3.22
C LEU A 28 -5.13 6.54 4.56
N ARG A 29 -5.73 7.74 4.60
CA ARG A 29 -5.90 8.50 5.82
C ARG A 29 -6.59 7.68 6.91
N GLU A 30 -7.71 7.06 6.61
CA GLU A 30 -8.45 6.21 7.54
C GLU A 30 -7.63 5.02 8.04
N HIS A 31 -6.83 4.41 7.16
CA HIS A 31 -5.91 3.34 7.55
C HIS A 31 -4.88 3.85 8.55
N LEU A 32 -4.21 4.96 8.26
CA LEU A 32 -3.18 5.53 9.12
C LEU A 32 -3.75 5.97 10.49
N LEU A 33 -4.99 6.50 10.51
CA LEU A 33 -5.69 6.87 11.74
C LEU A 33 -6.06 5.66 12.61
N ARG A 34 -6.29 4.48 12.02
CA ARG A 34 -6.57 3.23 12.77
C ARG A 34 -5.32 2.55 13.31
N LEU A 35 -4.12 2.97 12.91
CA LEU A 35 -2.90 2.41 13.48
C LEU A 35 -2.84 2.69 14.98
N ASP A 36 -2.46 1.68 15.76
CA ASP A 36 -2.15 1.86 17.18
C ASP A 36 -0.91 2.76 17.39
N GLY A 37 -0.72 3.26 18.61
CA GLY A 37 0.34 4.21 18.90
C GLY A 37 1.76 3.69 18.65
N GLU A 38 2.00 2.39 18.82
CA GLU A 38 3.27 1.75 18.49
C GLU A 38 3.49 1.72 16.97
N SER A 39 2.48 1.29 16.23
CA SER A 39 2.52 1.25 14.76
C SER A 39 2.72 2.62 14.13
N ARG A 40 2.08 3.67 14.67
CA ARG A 40 2.29 5.05 14.22
C ARG A 40 3.73 5.49 14.49
N ARG A 41 4.26 5.21 15.69
CA ARG A 41 5.64 5.53 16.03
C ARG A 41 6.63 4.84 15.11
N ASP A 42 6.42 3.55 14.85
CA ASP A 42 7.25 2.77 13.95
C ASP A 42 7.21 3.29 12.50
N ARG A 43 6.02 3.78 12.07
CA ARG A 43 5.82 4.30 10.71
C ARG A 43 6.40 5.69 10.52
N PHE A 44 6.29 6.57 11.51
CA PHE A 44 6.63 8.00 11.40
C PHE A 44 7.84 8.41 12.23
N HIS A 45 8.52 7.47 12.89
CA HIS A 45 9.72 7.68 13.72
C HIS A 45 9.47 8.63 14.91
N GLY A 46 8.21 8.74 15.38
CA GLY A 46 7.85 9.59 16.49
C GLY A 46 6.36 9.53 16.85
N PHE A 47 5.98 10.36 17.83
CA PHE A 47 4.58 10.54 18.18
C PHE A 47 3.94 11.50 17.15
N MET A 48 2.89 11.01 16.46
CA MET A 48 2.14 11.79 15.49
C MET A 48 0.67 11.81 15.87
N ASP A 49 0.10 13.00 15.96
CA ASP A 49 -1.32 13.22 16.19
C ASP A 49 -2.16 13.02 14.92
N ASP A 50 -3.46 13.07 15.07
CA ASP A 50 -4.38 12.86 13.95
C ASP A 50 -4.28 13.99 12.92
N GLU A 51 -4.02 15.24 13.36
CA GLU A 51 -3.85 16.38 12.47
C GLU A 51 -2.60 16.23 11.57
N PHE A 52 -1.51 15.69 12.11
CA PHE A 52 -0.34 15.35 11.30
C PHE A 52 -0.70 14.29 10.24
N ILE A 53 -1.42 13.22 10.62
CA ILE A 53 -1.83 12.16 9.70
C ILE A 53 -2.70 12.71 8.57
N GLU A 54 -3.62 13.62 8.86
CA GLU A 54 -4.46 14.26 7.84
C GLU A 54 -3.64 15.08 6.84
N ARG A 55 -2.71 15.93 7.34
CA ARG A 55 -1.81 16.71 6.47
C ARG A 55 -0.90 15.81 5.65
N TYR A 56 -0.39 14.73 6.25
CA TYR A 56 0.46 13.77 5.59
C TYR A 56 -0.26 13.07 4.43
N ALA A 57 -1.46 12.57 4.68
CA ALA A 57 -2.26 11.90 3.65
C ALA A 57 -2.61 12.86 2.48
N ALA A 58 -2.96 14.11 2.78
CA ALA A 58 -3.19 15.12 1.77
C ALA A 58 -1.93 15.40 0.93
N LYS A 59 -0.76 15.53 1.58
CA LYS A 59 0.51 15.73 0.89
C LYS A 59 0.86 14.60 -0.07
N CYS A 60 0.53 13.34 0.26
CA CYS A 60 0.78 12.21 -0.63
C CYS A 60 0.09 12.34 -2.00
N ALA A 61 -1.01 13.11 -2.10
CA ALA A 61 -1.65 13.44 -3.37
C ALA A 61 -0.82 14.40 -4.23
N ASP A 62 -0.34 15.45 -3.57
CA ASP A 62 0.29 16.57 -4.26
C ASP A 62 1.68 16.23 -4.78
N ASP A 63 2.39 15.34 -4.08
CA ASP A 63 3.80 15.04 -4.38
C ASP A 63 4.01 13.78 -5.24
N GLY A 64 2.93 13.16 -5.73
CA GLY A 64 3.00 12.03 -6.65
C GLY A 64 3.39 10.70 -6.01
N THR A 65 3.21 10.56 -4.70
CA THR A 65 3.42 9.30 -3.98
C THR A 65 2.51 8.19 -4.52
N ILE A 66 3.08 7.04 -4.87
CA ILE A 66 2.31 5.86 -5.26
C ILE A 66 1.93 5.09 -4.01
N ILE A 67 0.63 4.84 -3.83
CA ILE A 67 0.08 4.13 -2.67
C ILE A 67 -0.44 2.78 -3.12
N ILE A 68 0.09 1.71 -2.54
CA ILE A 68 -0.32 0.35 -2.76
C ILE A 68 -1.02 -0.13 -1.49
N ALA A 69 -2.28 -0.50 -1.60
CA ALA A 69 -3.11 -0.90 -0.48
C ALA A 69 -3.38 -2.40 -0.49
N TYR A 70 -3.31 -3.02 0.68
CA TYR A 70 -3.91 -4.31 0.96
C TYR A 70 -5.33 -4.09 1.47
N MET A 71 -6.29 -4.55 0.69
CA MET A 71 -7.72 -4.38 0.93
C MET A 71 -8.33 -5.65 1.51
N GLU A 72 -9.10 -5.52 2.57
CA GLU A 72 -9.92 -6.58 3.12
C GLU A 72 -11.33 -6.04 3.40
N ASN A 73 -12.36 -6.67 2.82
CA ASN A 73 -13.75 -6.23 2.94
C ASN A 73 -13.98 -4.74 2.59
N GLY A 74 -13.25 -4.21 1.60
CA GLY A 74 -13.35 -2.81 1.19
C GLY A 74 -12.55 -1.82 2.06
N VAL A 75 -11.87 -2.30 3.11
CA VAL A 75 -11.07 -1.48 4.04
C VAL A 75 -9.59 -1.69 3.77
N VAL A 76 -8.80 -0.62 3.76
CA VAL A 76 -7.33 -0.71 3.74
C VAL A 76 -6.85 -1.21 5.09
N ARG A 77 -6.17 -2.35 5.11
CA ARG A 77 -5.56 -2.96 6.30
C ARG A 77 -4.04 -2.90 6.30
N GLY A 78 -3.47 -2.51 5.19
CA GLY A 78 -2.04 -2.28 5.06
C GLY A 78 -1.74 -1.42 3.85
N ALA A 79 -0.69 -0.63 3.92
CA ALA A 79 -0.24 0.23 2.84
C ALA A 79 1.27 0.13 2.65
N ALA A 80 1.70 0.25 1.39
CA ALA A 80 3.07 0.53 1.00
C ALA A 80 3.08 1.79 0.15
N GLU A 81 4.00 2.68 0.44
CA GLU A 81 4.10 3.99 -0.18
C GLU A 81 5.45 4.11 -0.87
N LEU A 82 5.44 4.59 -2.10
CA LEU A 82 6.63 4.89 -2.90
C LEU A 82 6.67 6.40 -3.14
N HIS A 83 7.48 7.08 -2.35
CA HIS A 83 7.68 8.53 -2.43
C HIS A 83 8.66 8.86 -3.55
N PRO A 84 8.35 9.86 -4.40
CA PRO A 84 9.22 10.22 -5.51
C PRO A 84 10.55 10.83 -5.02
N PRO A 85 11.61 10.77 -5.82
CA PRO A 85 12.95 11.23 -5.44
C PRO A 85 13.06 12.75 -5.23
N THR A 86 12.06 13.51 -5.65
CA THR A 86 12.00 14.97 -5.47
C THR A 86 12.01 15.41 -4.00
N GLN A 87 11.75 14.48 -3.07
CA GLN A 87 11.76 14.71 -1.64
C GLN A 87 13.08 14.31 -0.97
N SER A 88 14.03 13.78 -1.71
CA SER A 88 15.33 13.32 -1.20
C SER A 88 16.49 14.09 -1.84
N ASP A 89 17.47 14.49 -1.03
CA ASP A 89 18.64 15.25 -1.50
C ASP A 89 19.53 14.49 -2.49
N ASP A 90 19.47 13.15 -2.46
CA ASP A 90 20.29 12.27 -3.30
C ASP A 90 19.54 11.68 -4.51
N GLY A 91 18.30 12.11 -4.76
CA GLY A 91 17.50 11.64 -5.89
C GLY A 91 17.08 10.17 -5.82
N VAL A 92 17.08 9.56 -4.61
CA VAL A 92 16.65 8.17 -4.41
C VAL A 92 15.22 8.16 -3.85
N PRO A 93 14.26 7.51 -4.51
CA PRO A 93 12.90 7.38 -3.99
C PRO A 93 12.88 6.59 -2.68
N GLU A 94 11.99 7.00 -1.76
CA GLU A 94 11.86 6.39 -0.45
C GLU A 94 10.61 5.53 -0.36
N ILE A 95 10.68 4.45 0.43
CA ILE A 95 9.55 3.54 0.63
C ILE A 95 9.16 3.50 2.11
N ALA A 96 7.85 3.39 2.33
CA ALA A 96 7.30 3.27 3.66
C ALA A 96 6.19 2.20 3.70
N PHE A 97 6.00 1.60 4.89
CA PHE A 97 5.04 0.52 5.08
C PHE A 97 4.27 0.71 6.38
N SER A 98 2.99 0.36 6.34
CA SER A 98 2.14 0.24 7.52
C SER A 98 1.20 -0.96 7.36
N VAL A 99 1.02 -1.74 8.43
CA VAL A 99 0.14 -2.92 8.44
C VAL A 99 -0.58 -2.97 9.78
N GLU A 100 -1.91 -2.99 9.75
CA GLU A 100 -2.72 -3.09 10.97
C GLU A 100 -2.46 -4.42 11.68
N ALA A 101 -2.52 -4.41 13.01
CA ALA A 101 -2.20 -5.57 13.85
C ALA A 101 -2.99 -6.83 13.50
N CYS A 102 -4.28 -6.67 13.13
CA CYS A 102 -5.19 -7.78 12.80
C CYS A 102 -4.76 -8.60 11.57
N VAL A 103 -3.92 -8.05 10.67
CA VAL A 103 -3.45 -8.75 9.45
C VAL A 103 -1.94 -8.96 9.43
N ARG A 104 -1.25 -8.67 10.55
CA ARG A 104 0.20 -8.95 10.68
C ARG A 104 0.48 -10.45 10.67
N ARG A 105 1.72 -10.82 10.34
CA ARG A 105 2.22 -12.22 10.31
C ARG A 105 1.50 -13.12 9.29
N GLN A 106 0.65 -12.56 8.44
CA GLN A 106 -0.08 -13.26 7.37
C GLN A 106 0.54 -13.03 5.98
N GLY A 107 1.75 -12.48 5.92
CA GLY A 107 2.47 -12.24 4.66
C GLY A 107 2.10 -10.93 3.95
N VAL A 108 1.19 -10.12 4.50
CA VAL A 108 0.71 -8.86 3.91
C VAL A 108 1.86 -7.92 3.55
N GLY A 109 2.81 -7.68 4.46
CA GLY A 109 3.98 -6.85 4.17
C GLY A 109 4.81 -7.36 2.98
N SER A 110 4.96 -8.69 2.84
CA SER A 110 5.70 -9.28 1.71
C SER A 110 4.97 -9.11 0.37
N VAL A 111 3.64 -9.20 0.36
CA VAL A 111 2.85 -9.00 -0.87
C VAL A 111 2.86 -7.53 -1.28
N LEU A 112 2.70 -6.62 -0.34
CA LEU A 112 2.83 -5.17 -0.55
C LEU A 112 4.22 -4.82 -1.10
N PHE A 113 5.27 -5.37 -0.51
CA PHE A 113 6.65 -5.11 -0.94
C PHE A 113 6.92 -5.57 -2.37
N LYS A 114 6.48 -6.78 -2.74
CA LYS A 114 6.59 -7.30 -4.10
C LYS A 114 5.90 -6.38 -5.10
N ARG A 115 4.68 -5.93 -4.78
CA ARG A 115 3.93 -5.02 -5.64
C ARG A 115 4.63 -3.67 -5.78
N LEU A 116 5.16 -3.12 -4.67
CA LEU A 116 5.90 -1.86 -4.68
C LEU A 116 7.15 -1.95 -5.55
N LEU A 117 7.93 -3.03 -5.46
CA LEU A 117 9.08 -3.24 -6.33
C LEU A 117 8.69 -3.30 -7.82
N SER A 118 7.53 -3.88 -8.12
CA SER A 118 7.00 -3.88 -9.50
C SER A 118 6.68 -2.47 -10.00
N GLU A 119 6.03 -1.64 -9.18
CA GLU A 119 5.74 -0.24 -9.49
C GLU A 119 7.03 0.58 -9.66
N ALA A 120 8.01 0.37 -8.77
CA ALA A 120 9.30 1.05 -8.84
C ALA A 120 10.05 0.71 -10.15
N ARG A 121 10.03 -0.55 -10.58
CA ARG A 121 10.59 -0.98 -11.88
C ARG A 121 9.89 -0.31 -13.06
N TRP A 122 8.58 -0.27 -13.03
CA TRP A 122 7.75 0.36 -14.05
C TRP A 122 8.06 1.86 -14.20
N LYS A 123 8.37 2.53 -13.07
CA LYS A 123 8.84 3.92 -13.03
C LYS A 123 10.30 4.10 -13.44
N GLY A 124 11.04 3.00 -13.67
CA GLY A 124 12.46 3.05 -14.06
C GLY A 124 13.41 3.29 -12.88
N TYR A 125 12.95 3.19 -11.63
CA TYR A 125 13.81 3.34 -10.47
C TYR A 125 14.74 2.13 -10.32
N ARG A 126 16.02 2.40 -10.06
CA ARG A 126 17.05 1.36 -9.90
C ARG A 126 17.38 1.08 -8.44
N ARG A 127 17.13 2.03 -7.57
CA ARG A 127 17.37 1.93 -6.12
C ARG A 127 16.22 2.55 -5.37
N LEU A 128 15.92 2.00 -4.21
CA LEU A 128 14.93 2.52 -3.27
C LEU A 128 15.60 2.68 -1.91
N ARG A 129 15.27 3.74 -1.19
CA ARG A 129 15.66 3.93 0.20
C ARG A 129 14.58 3.38 1.12
N VAL A 130 15.01 2.77 2.21
CA VAL A 130 14.15 2.42 3.34
C VAL A 130 14.80 2.96 4.61
N THR A 131 14.01 3.70 5.41
CA THR A 131 14.38 4.13 6.74
C THR A 131 13.38 3.56 7.74
N THR A 132 13.83 3.05 8.86
CA THR A 132 12.98 2.50 9.92
C THR A 132 13.63 2.65 11.28
N ASP A 133 12.82 2.73 12.34
CA ASP A 133 13.34 2.67 13.72
C ASP A 133 14.15 1.38 13.91
N ALA A 134 15.27 1.49 14.60
CA ALA A 134 16.15 0.35 14.85
C ALA A 134 15.48 -0.78 15.65
N ARG A 135 14.45 -0.46 16.41
CA ARG A 135 13.65 -1.42 17.21
C ARG A 135 12.56 -2.08 16.38
N ASN A 136 12.20 -1.55 15.22
CA ASN A 136 11.21 -2.16 14.33
C ASN A 136 11.79 -3.40 13.63
N GLU A 137 11.87 -4.51 14.38
CA GLU A 137 12.40 -5.77 13.87
C GLU A 137 11.61 -6.30 12.67
N ALA A 138 10.28 -6.08 12.67
CA ALA A 138 9.42 -6.54 11.60
C ALA A 138 9.77 -5.87 10.25
N MET A 139 9.97 -4.55 10.24
CA MET A 139 10.35 -3.82 9.04
C MET A 139 11.79 -4.15 8.62
N ARG A 140 12.71 -4.27 9.58
CA ARG A 140 14.09 -4.67 9.29
C ARG A 140 14.17 -6.05 8.66
N ALA A 141 13.45 -7.04 9.21
CA ALA A 141 13.38 -8.38 8.64
C ALA A 141 12.72 -8.39 7.25
N LEU A 142 11.66 -7.58 7.06
CA LEU A 142 11.01 -7.42 5.77
C LEU A 142 11.98 -6.83 4.73
N ALA A 143 12.65 -5.74 5.05
CA ALA A 143 13.61 -5.08 4.18
C ALA A 143 14.79 -6.01 3.81
N ALA A 144 15.35 -6.70 4.80
CA ALA A 144 16.43 -7.68 4.59
C ALA A 144 16.00 -8.83 3.66
N LYS A 145 14.77 -9.33 3.80
CA LYS A 145 14.20 -10.36 2.91
C LYS A 145 14.20 -9.93 1.44
N PHE A 146 14.08 -8.62 1.17
CA PHE A 146 14.11 -8.07 -0.17
C PHE A 146 15.46 -7.44 -0.57
N GLY A 147 16.52 -7.81 0.14
CA GLY A 147 17.89 -7.47 -0.21
C GLY A 147 18.36 -6.09 0.27
N ALA A 148 17.66 -5.48 1.22
CA ALA A 148 18.15 -4.24 1.82
C ALA A 148 19.39 -4.49 2.69
N HIS A 149 20.43 -3.68 2.48
CA HIS A 149 21.57 -3.58 3.36
C HIS A 149 21.34 -2.41 4.32
N LEU A 150 20.87 -2.71 5.54
CA LEU A 150 20.55 -1.72 6.55
C LEU A 150 21.79 -1.37 7.38
N VAL A 151 22.03 -0.07 7.51
CA VAL A 151 23.07 0.50 8.37
C VAL A 151 22.40 1.23 9.52
N PHE A 152 22.80 0.90 10.75
CA PHE A 152 22.30 1.52 11.96
C PHE A 152 23.05 2.82 12.26
N ARG A 153 22.33 3.94 12.43
CA ARG A 153 22.87 5.23 12.87
C ARG A 153 21.82 6.01 13.66
N HIS A 154 22.20 6.58 14.79
CA HIS A 154 21.39 7.50 15.61
C HIS A 154 19.96 7.00 15.94
N GLY A 155 19.79 5.70 16.18
CA GLY A 155 18.47 5.12 16.50
C GLY A 155 17.65 4.67 15.31
N GLU A 156 18.12 4.91 14.08
CA GLU A 156 17.47 4.50 12.84
C GLU A 156 18.30 3.46 12.08
N SER A 157 17.61 2.64 11.30
CA SER A 157 18.20 1.73 10.33
C SER A 157 17.84 2.21 8.94
N THR A 158 18.82 2.70 8.20
CA THR A 158 18.64 3.18 6.83
C THR A 158 19.41 2.28 5.87
N GLY A 159 18.86 2.02 4.72
CA GLY A 159 19.52 1.23 3.69
C GLY A 159 18.91 1.43 2.32
N THR A 160 19.53 0.81 1.34
CA THR A 160 19.06 0.81 -0.05
C THR A 160 18.75 -0.61 -0.52
N ILE A 161 17.80 -0.69 -1.43
CA ILE A 161 17.38 -1.90 -2.11
C ILE A 161 17.63 -1.70 -3.59
N GLU A 162 18.37 -2.60 -4.20
CA GLU A 162 18.56 -2.61 -5.64
C GLU A 162 17.30 -3.16 -6.32
N VAL A 163 16.67 -2.33 -7.14
CA VAL A 163 15.53 -2.72 -7.97
C VAL A 163 16.07 -3.34 -9.25
N GLY A 164 16.41 -4.63 -9.21
CA GLY A 164 16.92 -5.34 -10.36
C GLY A 164 15.98 -5.28 -11.56
N GLN A 165 16.53 -5.39 -12.78
CA GLN A 165 15.71 -5.61 -13.97
C GLN A 165 14.94 -6.92 -13.77
N ALA A 166 13.61 -6.86 -13.86
CA ALA A 166 12.80 -8.06 -13.72
C ALA A 166 13.17 -9.05 -14.83
N PRO A 167 13.50 -10.30 -14.51
CA PRO A 167 13.48 -11.34 -15.52
C PRO A 167 12.07 -11.36 -16.12
N GLN A 168 11.95 -11.39 -17.45
CA GLN A 168 10.65 -11.43 -18.15
C GLN A 168 9.73 -12.54 -17.62
N ALA A 169 10.29 -13.62 -17.07
CA ALA A 169 9.57 -14.70 -16.42
C ALA A 169 8.86 -14.32 -15.10
N GLU A 170 9.35 -13.33 -14.36
CA GLU A 170 8.72 -12.89 -13.09
C GLU A 170 7.56 -11.93 -13.34
N LEU A 171 7.65 -11.12 -14.40
CA LEU A 171 6.53 -10.30 -14.90
C LEU A 171 5.37 -11.20 -15.38
N ALA A 172 5.68 -12.31 -16.03
CA ALA A 172 4.68 -13.29 -16.45
C ALA A 172 4.01 -13.99 -15.26
N LYS A 173 4.74 -14.32 -14.20
CA LYS A 173 4.17 -14.91 -12.96
C LYS A 173 3.28 -13.92 -12.21
N LEU A 174 3.66 -12.65 -12.11
CA LEU A 174 2.80 -11.61 -11.50
C LEU A 174 1.50 -11.39 -12.31
N ALA A 175 1.55 -11.51 -13.63
CA ALA A 175 0.37 -11.45 -14.50
C ALA A 175 -0.54 -12.69 -14.33
N ILE A 176 0.02 -13.84 -13.97
CA ILE A 176 -0.72 -15.10 -13.78
C ILE A 176 -1.32 -15.18 -12.36
N ASP A 177 -0.64 -14.65 -11.34
CA ASP A 177 -1.14 -14.64 -9.95
C ASP A 177 -2.23 -13.57 -9.69
N THR A 178 -2.60 -12.77 -10.71
CA THR A 178 -3.65 -11.74 -10.62
C THR A 178 -4.90 -11.99 -11.49
N PRO A 179 -5.31 -13.22 -11.85
CA PRO A 179 -6.42 -13.38 -12.80
C PRO A 179 -7.80 -13.04 -12.22
N LEU A 180 -7.99 -13.12 -10.90
CA LEU A 180 -9.28 -12.86 -10.25
C LEU A 180 -9.52 -11.40 -9.86
N SER A 181 -8.47 -10.65 -9.54
CA SER A 181 -8.57 -9.22 -9.20
C SER A 181 -8.68 -8.35 -10.44
N ALA A 182 -7.93 -8.66 -11.50
CA ALA A 182 -8.03 -7.97 -12.78
C ALA A 182 -9.39 -8.20 -13.46
N ALA A 183 -9.94 -9.43 -13.43
CA ALA A 183 -11.27 -9.72 -13.96
C ALA A 183 -12.38 -9.00 -13.18
N ARG A 184 -12.26 -8.85 -11.84
CA ARG A 184 -13.22 -8.07 -11.04
C ARG A 184 -13.08 -6.57 -11.24
N ALA A 185 -11.87 -6.04 -11.39
CA ALA A 185 -11.64 -4.63 -11.71
C ALA A 185 -12.21 -4.27 -13.10
N VAL A 186 -12.00 -5.10 -14.11
CA VAL A 186 -12.58 -4.93 -15.45
C VAL A 186 -14.10 -5.03 -15.42
N MET A 187 -14.68 -5.96 -14.62
CA MET A 187 -16.14 -6.07 -14.49
C MET A 187 -16.75 -4.86 -13.75
N ASN A 188 -16.08 -4.29 -12.78
CA ASN A 188 -16.58 -3.09 -12.08
C ASN A 188 -16.50 -1.83 -12.96
N VAL A 189 -15.45 -1.67 -13.75
CA VAL A 189 -15.35 -0.58 -14.76
C VAL A 189 -16.44 -0.76 -15.81
N ASN A 190 -16.67 -1.96 -16.30
CA ASN A 190 -17.68 -2.25 -17.30
C ASN A 190 -19.12 -2.00 -16.76
N ARG A 191 -19.38 -2.34 -15.49
CA ARG A 191 -20.68 -2.03 -14.83
C ARG A 191 -20.91 -0.54 -14.64
N ALA A 192 -19.87 0.25 -14.30
CA ALA A 192 -19.96 1.69 -14.19
C ALA A 192 -20.20 2.34 -15.56
N TRP A 193 -19.50 1.88 -16.61
CA TRP A 193 -19.70 2.31 -17.98
C TRP A 193 -21.13 1.99 -18.52
N TRP A 194 -21.65 0.79 -18.26
CA TRP A 194 -23.01 0.43 -18.65
C TRP A 194 -24.08 1.25 -17.94
N LYS A 195 -23.89 1.60 -16.67
CA LYS A 195 -24.79 2.51 -15.94
C LYS A 195 -24.75 3.93 -16.49
N LEU A 196 -23.56 4.42 -16.86
CA LEU A 196 -23.39 5.75 -17.50
C LEU A 196 -24.03 5.77 -18.89
N PHE A 197 -23.79 4.73 -19.70
CA PHE A 197 -24.34 4.59 -21.03
C PHE A 197 -25.87 4.47 -21.02
N ALA A 198 -26.44 3.69 -20.10
CA ALA A 198 -27.87 3.58 -19.92
C ALA A 198 -28.52 4.91 -19.46
N LYS A 199 -27.80 5.71 -18.69
CA LYS A 199 -28.27 7.04 -18.25
C LYS A 199 -28.20 8.09 -19.37
N MET A 200 -27.23 7.97 -20.29
CA MET A 200 -27.07 8.90 -21.42
C MET A 200 -27.97 8.55 -22.62
N TYR A 201 -28.29 7.28 -22.83
CA TYR A 201 -29.05 6.83 -24.01
C TYR A 201 -30.40 6.18 -23.71
N GLY A 202 -30.76 5.94 -22.43
CA GLY A 202 -32.03 5.34 -22.00
C GLY A 202 -33.18 6.33 -21.79
N GLY A 203 -32.99 7.61 -22.04
CA GLY A 203 -34.00 8.69 -21.84
C GLY A 203 -34.70 9.14 -23.10
N GLY A 204 -35.16 8.23 -23.93
CA GLY A 204 -35.90 8.61 -25.13
C GLY A 204 -36.86 7.53 -25.60
N ARG A 205 -38.08 7.54 -25.02
CA ARG A 205 -39.36 7.32 -25.69
C ARG A 205 -40.45 6.92 -24.70
N ALA A 206 -41.29 7.89 -24.39
CA ALA A 206 -42.71 7.67 -24.14
C ALA A 206 -43.42 8.91 -24.66
N ALA A 207 -44.02 8.79 -25.81
CA ALA A 207 -45.17 9.55 -26.24
C ALA A 207 -46.14 8.54 -26.81
#